data_a9b030102676ebde7eee82fac073f1f8
#
_entry.id   a9b030102676ebde7eee82fac073f1f8
#
_cell.length_a   1.000
_cell.length_b   1.000
_cell.length_c   1.000
_cell.angle_alpha   90.00
_cell.angle_beta   90.00
_cell.angle_gamma   90.00
#
_symmetry.space_group_name_H-M   'P 1'
#
loop_
_entity.id
_entity.type
_entity.pdbx_description
1 polymer ?
#
loop_
_entity_poly.entity_id
_entity_poly.type
_entity_poly.pdbx_seq_one_letter_code
_entity_poly.pdbx_strand_id
1 'polypeptide(L)'
;MKKYQLVFITALLFLTTGAKALPFAGGDKKPAHPLPKDEIIYHIFQRSFFDSDGDGHGDLNGILQKLDYLQQLGVTAILLTPLYESVYYHNYFAKDFYKIDPRYGSMQDYLKLIKALHRRHIKFYMDMETQYVASDNIWFRDSYNNPSSRYSDYIIYTDKTNSKPAPIVGGVTDFTGYDGVTRKLVMVNLDNKQVQQYNYKLFKFWMDPNGDGKFDDGVDGFRLDHMMDNLDNINRLPHLFTTFWNPLISKLRKINPQIKIVAEQANWGSFGIDYLKNTDIDRVFAFRLAFAIRNLKKTELEKVADSTFYRTPAGKQQVVFIENHDMPRYSSAVKGDASKLQLGCALNLLIGGVPSIYYGQELGMTGAHGNFNATDANDIPDRQAFEWYKSDTGKGMAYWYKNGPWWTNSNNDVPNDGISLEEEKNDPNSLWNYYREMIALRKSNPVLINGAYKTLNNNNNQVFSFLRYKDDKQVVVAVNLSDKAQEAVIETKNISYNCTRILRGSIKPIFDQDSLTVNLPAYGVGVWELKTINIDL
;
A
#
# COMPACT_ATOMS: atom_id res chain seq x y z
N MET A 1 -19.31 -33.13 9.74
CA MET A 1 -19.44 -31.77 9.17
C MET A 1 -18.17 -31.00 9.52
N LYS A 2 -17.23 -30.90 8.58
CA LYS A 2 -15.96 -30.21 8.79
C LYS A 2 -16.19 -28.72 8.51
N LYS A 3 -15.97 -27.89 9.54
CA LYS A 3 -16.01 -26.43 9.45
C LYS A 3 -14.80 -25.98 8.62
N TYR A 4 -15.04 -25.46 7.44
CA TYR A 4 -14.02 -24.74 6.69
C TYR A 4 -14.05 -23.28 7.16
N GLN A 5 -13.12 -22.93 8.05
CA GLN A 5 -12.77 -21.52 8.27
C GLN A 5 -11.92 -21.09 7.09
N LEU A 6 -12.39 -20.11 6.32
CA LEU A 6 -11.56 -19.35 5.39
C LEU A 6 -10.73 -18.36 6.22
N VAL A 7 -9.76 -18.90 6.92
CA VAL A 7 -8.67 -18.11 7.49
C VAL A 7 -7.68 -17.96 6.34
N PHE A 8 -7.32 -16.76 5.99
CA PHE A 8 -6.07 -16.52 5.26
C PHE A 8 -4.97 -17.16 6.11
N ILE A 9 -4.61 -18.41 5.77
CA ILE A 9 -3.66 -19.20 6.54
C ILE A 9 -2.29 -18.57 6.35
N THR A 10 -1.86 -17.89 7.39
CA THR A 10 -0.44 -17.60 7.62
C THR A 10 0.25 -18.93 7.89
N ALA A 11 0.61 -19.67 6.85
CA ALA A 11 1.45 -20.86 7.00
C ALA A 11 2.88 -20.38 7.30
N LEU A 12 3.19 -20.29 8.57
CA LEU A 12 4.55 -20.14 9.09
C LEU A 12 5.25 -21.49 9.02
N LEU A 13 5.93 -21.80 7.91
CA LEU A 13 6.88 -22.89 7.83
C LEU A 13 8.29 -22.29 7.83
N PHE A 14 8.96 -22.35 8.97
CA PHE A 14 10.39 -22.09 9.08
C PHE A 14 11.18 -23.25 8.51
N LEU A 15 11.78 -23.06 7.33
CA LEU A 15 12.90 -23.87 6.87
C LEU A 15 14.16 -22.98 6.86
N THR A 16 15.02 -23.21 7.84
CA THR A 16 16.35 -22.60 7.94
C THR A 16 17.29 -23.33 6.98
N THR A 17 17.64 -22.70 5.86
CA THR A 17 18.85 -23.07 5.11
C THR A 17 19.79 -21.88 5.11
N GLY A 18 20.96 -22.06 5.72
CA GLY A 18 22.02 -21.08 5.76
C GLY A 18 22.57 -20.80 4.36
N ALA A 19 22.38 -19.61 3.85
CA ALA A 19 23.02 -19.11 2.65
C ALA A 19 24.15 -18.16 3.03
N LYS A 20 25.38 -18.54 2.69
CA LYS A 20 26.57 -17.67 2.74
C LYS A 20 26.39 -16.48 1.81
N ALA A 21 26.65 -15.28 2.31
CA ALA A 21 26.66 -14.05 1.52
C ALA A 21 27.81 -14.07 0.51
N LEU A 22 27.51 -13.91 -0.77
CA LEU A 22 28.48 -13.66 -1.82
C LEU A 22 28.65 -12.14 -1.99
N PRO A 23 29.86 -11.62 -2.25
CA PRO A 23 30.07 -10.19 -2.47
C PRO A 23 29.54 -9.76 -3.83
N PHE A 24 28.83 -8.64 -3.85
CA PHE A 24 28.20 -8.07 -5.04
C PHE A 24 29.17 -7.09 -5.73
N ALA A 25 29.51 -7.35 -6.97
CA ALA A 25 30.11 -6.37 -7.87
C ALA A 25 28.98 -5.60 -8.58
N GLY A 26 28.68 -4.40 -8.10
CA GLY A 26 27.69 -3.51 -8.70
C GLY A 26 28.29 -2.69 -9.84
N GLY A 27 27.93 -2.99 -11.07
CA GLY A 27 28.15 -2.09 -12.20
C GLY A 27 27.02 -1.06 -12.28
N ASP A 28 27.36 0.23 -12.23
CA ASP A 28 26.46 1.38 -12.36
C ASP A 28 25.74 1.38 -13.72
N LYS A 29 24.59 0.72 -13.81
CA LYS A 29 23.62 0.99 -14.88
C LYS A 29 22.67 2.08 -14.42
N LYS A 30 22.68 3.24 -15.09
CA LYS A 30 21.66 4.27 -14.89
C LYS A 30 20.25 3.63 -14.96
N PRO A 31 19.35 3.92 -14.03
CA PRO A 31 18.00 3.38 -14.04
C PRO A 31 17.31 3.77 -15.35
N ALA A 32 16.60 2.84 -15.97
CA ALA A 32 15.90 3.02 -17.24
C ALA A 32 14.80 4.12 -17.19
N HIS A 33 14.34 4.47 -15.99
CA HIS A 33 13.39 5.55 -15.75
C HIS A 33 13.81 6.35 -14.51
N PRO A 34 13.68 7.70 -14.51
CA PRO A 34 13.98 8.48 -13.33
C PRO A 34 13.00 8.12 -12.21
N LEU A 35 13.53 7.86 -11.02
CA LEU A 35 12.70 7.66 -9.83
C LEU A 35 11.93 8.94 -9.52
N PRO A 36 10.67 8.85 -9.05
CA PRO A 36 9.92 10.02 -8.59
C PRO A 36 10.71 10.75 -7.51
N LYS A 37 10.79 12.07 -7.63
CA LYS A 37 11.63 12.87 -6.73
C LYS A 37 11.06 12.98 -5.31
N ASP A 38 9.75 12.77 -5.14
CA ASP A 38 9.08 12.98 -3.87
C ASP A 38 7.68 12.38 -3.96
N GLU A 39 7.52 11.13 -3.60
CA GLU A 39 6.22 10.48 -3.66
C GLU A 39 5.84 9.88 -2.32
N ILE A 40 4.68 10.30 -1.82
CA ILE A 40 4.02 9.82 -0.62
C ILE A 40 2.60 9.47 -1.04
N ILE A 41 2.28 8.18 -0.99
CA ILE A 41 0.99 7.65 -1.41
C ILE A 41 0.01 7.72 -0.23
N TYR A 42 -1.19 8.22 -0.48
CA TYR A 42 -2.31 8.11 0.45
C TYR A 42 -3.32 7.11 -0.13
N HIS A 43 -3.43 5.97 0.52
CA HIS A 43 -4.26 4.86 0.07
C HIS A 43 -5.67 5.00 0.65
N ILE A 44 -6.65 5.20 -0.20
CA ILE A 44 -8.03 5.48 0.18
C ILE A 44 -8.92 4.29 -0.17
N PHE A 45 -9.70 3.82 0.80
CA PHE A 45 -10.88 3.02 0.52
C PHE A 45 -12.04 3.98 0.28
N GLN A 46 -12.31 4.35 -0.99
CA GLN A 46 -13.15 5.48 -1.36
C GLN A 46 -14.57 5.40 -0.80
N ARG A 47 -15.14 4.19 -0.72
CA ARG A 47 -16.49 3.96 -0.18
C ARG A 47 -16.65 4.45 1.26
N SER A 48 -15.56 4.53 2.01
CA SER A 48 -15.53 4.92 3.42
C SER A 48 -14.95 6.31 3.67
N PHE A 49 -14.55 7.05 2.61
CA PHE A 49 -13.78 8.28 2.82
C PHE A 49 -14.65 9.51 3.08
N PHE A 50 -15.53 9.88 2.15
CA PHE A 50 -16.46 10.99 2.33
C PHE A 50 -17.65 10.85 1.38
N ASP A 51 -18.84 10.86 1.96
CA ASP A 51 -20.13 10.83 1.27
C ASP A 51 -20.55 12.26 0.88
N SER A 52 -20.56 12.56 -0.41
CA SER A 52 -20.86 13.92 -0.89
C SER A 52 -22.35 14.17 -1.15
N ASP A 53 -23.14 13.13 -1.39
CA ASP A 53 -24.55 13.22 -1.81
C ASP A 53 -25.55 12.69 -0.76
N GLY A 54 -25.08 12.04 0.31
CA GLY A 54 -25.89 11.62 1.46
C GLY A 54 -26.50 10.24 1.31
N ASP A 55 -25.97 9.39 0.38
CA ASP A 55 -26.44 8.02 0.20
C ASP A 55 -25.79 7.01 1.17
N GLY A 56 -24.85 7.47 1.99
CA GLY A 56 -24.10 6.67 2.96
C GLY A 56 -22.79 6.11 2.40
N HIS A 57 -22.52 6.23 1.11
CA HIS A 57 -21.30 5.77 0.47
C HIS A 57 -20.35 6.94 0.17
N GLY A 58 -19.07 6.76 0.48
CA GLY A 58 -18.05 7.69 0.01
C GLY A 58 -17.88 7.58 -1.51
N ASP A 59 -17.62 8.72 -2.16
CA ASP A 59 -17.67 8.87 -3.60
C ASP A 59 -16.55 9.78 -4.15
N LEU A 60 -16.42 9.88 -5.48
CA LEU A 60 -15.38 10.65 -6.15
C LEU A 60 -15.51 12.17 -5.91
N ASN A 61 -16.74 12.68 -5.81
CA ASN A 61 -16.99 14.08 -5.48
C ASN A 61 -16.65 14.36 -3.99
N GLY A 62 -16.81 13.38 -3.12
CA GLY A 62 -16.36 13.43 -1.73
C GLY A 62 -14.84 13.57 -1.65
N ILE A 63 -14.10 12.77 -2.39
CA ILE A 63 -12.63 12.92 -2.48
C ILE A 63 -12.29 14.31 -3.04
N LEU A 64 -13.00 14.77 -4.08
CA LEU A 64 -12.80 16.09 -4.67
C LEU A 64 -13.00 17.21 -3.62
N GLN A 65 -13.99 17.11 -2.75
CA GLN A 65 -14.23 18.07 -1.66
C GLN A 65 -13.14 18.03 -0.58
N LYS A 66 -12.40 16.93 -0.46
CA LYS A 66 -11.35 16.74 0.56
C LYS A 66 -9.92 16.91 0.03
N LEU A 67 -9.75 17.43 -1.18
CA LEU A 67 -8.40 17.67 -1.75
C LEU A 67 -7.57 18.64 -0.91
N ASP A 68 -8.17 19.63 -0.28
CA ASP A 68 -7.45 20.55 0.61
C ASP A 68 -6.92 19.85 1.87
N TYR A 69 -7.65 18.87 2.39
CA TYR A 69 -7.17 17.99 3.47
C TYR A 69 -5.93 17.20 3.02
N LEU A 70 -5.99 16.53 1.87
CA LEU A 70 -4.87 15.77 1.31
C LEU A 70 -3.63 16.65 1.08
N GLN A 71 -3.84 17.87 0.60
CA GLN A 71 -2.76 18.84 0.39
C GLN A 71 -2.17 19.33 1.72
N GLN A 72 -3.02 19.58 2.74
CA GLN A 72 -2.57 19.97 4.08
C GLN A 72 -1.79 18.84 4.79
N LEU A 73 -2.18 17.59 4.59
CA LEU A 73 -1.43 16.43 5.08
C LEU A 73 -0.06 16.34 4.39
N GLY A 74 0.02 16.79 3.13
CA GLY A 74 1.28 16.89 2.37
C GLY A 74 1.56 15.70 1.46
N VAL A 75 0.58 14.82 1.21
CA VAL A 75 0.71 13.69 0.29
C VAL A 75 0.81 14.15 -1.16
N THR A 76 1.41 13.33 -2.02
CA THR A 76 1.71 13.68 -3.42
C THR A 76 1.14 12.68 -4.42
N ALA A 77 0.52 11.63 -3.93
CA ALA A 77 -0.21 10.66 -4.72
C ALA A 77 -1.38 10.10 -3.92
N ILE A 78 -2.47 9.73 -4.59
CA ILE A 78 -3.51 8.89 -4.00
C ILE A 78 -3.56 7.55 -4.73
N LEU A 79 -3.93 6.50 -4.00
CA LEU A 79 -4.25 5.17 -4.52
C LEU A 79 -5.69 4.85 -4.10
N LEU A 80 -6.56 4.61 -5.07
CA LEU A 80 -7.94 4.18 -4.81
C LEU A 80 -8.06 2.68 -5.07
N THR A 81 -8.85 1.98 -4.23
CA THR A 81 -9.31 0.62 -4.53
C THR A 81 -10.16 0.61 -5.81
N PRO A 82 -10.49 -0.55 -6.41
CA PRO A 82 -11.14 -0.59 -7.71
C PRO A 82 -12.39 0.30 -7.81
N LEU A 83 -12.54 1.00 -8.94
CA LEU A 83 -13.64 1.94 -9.17
C LEU A 83 -14.77 1.34 -10.02
N TYR A 84 -14.54 0.20 -10.67
CA TYR A 84 -15.47 -0.36 -11.61
C TYR A 84 -16.71 -0.98 -10.94
N GLU A 85 -17.81 -1.07 -11.71
CA GLU A 85 -19.10 -1.62 -11.27
C GLU A 85 -18.92 -3.06 -10.75
N SER A 86 -19.37 -3.31 -9.53
CA SER A 86 -19.35 -4.63 -8.89
C SER A 86 -20.54 -4.81 -7.95
N VAL A 87 -20.88 -6.05 -7.67
CA VAL A 87 -21.86 -6.44 -6.65
C VAL A 87 -21.23 -6.61 -5.27
N TYR A 88 -19.89 -6.62 -5.19
CA TYR A 88 -19.15 -6.66 -3.93
C TYR A 88 -18.76 -5.24 -3.51
N TYR A 89 -18.85 -4.93 -2.23
CA TYR A 89 -18.60 -3.58 -1.71
C TYR A 89 -17.17 -3.06 -1.94
N HIS A 90 -16.21 -3.96 -2.08
CA HIS A 90 -14.80 -3.65 -2.32
C HIS A 90 -14.45 -3.52 -3.81
N ASN A 91 -15.35 -3.85 -4.70
CA ASN A 91 -15.26 -3.74 -6.18
C ASN A 91 -14.18 -4.60 -6.85
N TYR A 92 -13.48 -5.50 -6.16
CA TYR A 92 -12.44 -6.34 -6.77
C TYR A 92 -12.96 -7.34 -7.81
N PHE A 93 -14.23 -7.73 -7.78
CA PHE A 93 -14.80 -8.67 -8.76
C PHE A 93 -15.76 -7.93 -9.69
N ALA A 94 -15.21 -7.46 -10.81
CA ALA A 94 -15.93 -6.57 -11.71
C ALA A 94 -17.14 -7.24 -12.40
N LYS A 95 -18.26 -6.53 -12.41
CA LYS A 95 -19.37 -6.76 -13.33
C LYS A 95 -19.08 -6.12 -14.69
N ASP A 96 -18.56 -4.90 -14.71
CA ASP A 96 -18.14 -4.19 -15.91
C ASP A 96 -16.90 -3.33 -15.62
N PHE A 97 -15.76 -3.67 -16.20
CA PHE A 97 -14.48 -3.00 -15.98
C PHE A 97 -14.39 -1.58 -16.55
N TYR A 98 -15.27 -1.20 -17.49
CA TYR A 98 -15.27 0.13 -18.11
C TYR A 98 -16.22 1.12 -17.45
N LYS A 99 -17.07 0.66 -16.53
CA LYS A 99 -18.02 1.50 -15.84
C LYS A 99 -17.59 1.74 -14.41
N ILE A 100 -17.68 2.99 -13.98
CA ILE A 100 -17.57 3.34 -12.57
C ILE A 100 -18.80 2.83 -11.84
N ASP A 101 -18.62 2.29 -10.63
CA ASP A 101 -19.72 1.94 -9.73
C ASP A 101 -20.61 3.18 -9.53
N PRO A 102 -21.92 3.08 -9.79
CA PRO A 102 -22.85 4.22 -9.67
C PRO A 102 -22.80 4.90 -8.28
N ARG A 103 -22.45 4.18 -7.23
CA ARG A 103 -22.26 4.74 -5.88
C ARG A 103 -21.03 5.63 -5.75
N TYR A 104 -20.07 5.52 -6.65
CA TYR A 104 -18.88 6.39 -6.69
C TYR A 104 -19.06 7.60 -7.60
N GLY A 105 -20.13 7.63 -8.40
CA GLY A 105 -20.43 8.68 -9.34
C GLY A 105 -20.30 8.27 -10.81
N SER A 106 -20.00 9.21 -11.66
CA SER A 106 -19.94 9.06 -13.11
C SER A 106 -18.49 9.19 -13.63
N MET A 107 -18.29 8.85 -14.93
CA MET A 107 -17.04 9.15 -15.64
C MET A 107 -16.74 10.67 -15.64
N GLN A 108 -17.77 11.51 -15.62
CA GLN A 108 -17.60 12.96 -15.53
C GLN A 108 -16.99 13.38 -14.17
N ASP A 109 -17.41 12.74 -13.08
CA ASP A 109 -16.88 12.99 -11.73
C ASP A 109 -15.45 12.49 -11.60
N TYR A 110 -15.14 11.33 -12.21
CA TYR A 110 -13.77 10.83 -12.35
C TYR A 110 -12.87 11.86 -13.05
N LEU A 111 -13.26 12.34 -14.23
CA LEU A 111 -12.47 13.31 -14.99
C LEU A 111 -12.28 14.64 -14.24
N LYS A 112 -13.30 15.09 -13.50
CA LYS A 112 -13.18 16.29 -12.62
C LYS A 112 -12.16 16.05 -11.51
N LEU A 113 -12.21 14.90 -10.86
CA LEU A 113 -11.27 14.54 -9.78
C LEU A 113 -9.84 14.49 -10.31
N ILE A 114 -9.59 13.76 -11.41
CA ILE A 114 -8.24 13.65 -11.99
C ILE A 114 -7.67 15.02 -12.35
N LYS A 115 -8.43 15.87 -13.04
CA LYS A 115 -8.01 17.23 -13.36
C LYS A 115 -7.72 18.07 -12.11
N ALA A 116 -8.46 17.88 -11.04
CA ALA A 116 -8.25 18.62 -9.80
C ALA A 116 -7.01 18.13 -9.04
N LEU A 117 -6.74 16.82 -9.05
CA LEU A 117 -5.52 16.21 -8.50
C LEU A 117 -4.28 16.71 -9.25
N HIS A 118 -4.28 16.62 -10.58
CA HIS A 118 -3.15 17.05 -11.43
C HIS A 118 -2.84 18.55 -11.26
N ARG A 119 -3.87 19.41 -11.15
CA ARG A 119 -3.66 20.85 -10.85
C ARG A 119 -2.98 21.09 -9.50
N ARG A 120 -3.11 20.17 -8.55
CA ARG A 120 -2.44 20.20 -7.24
C ARG A 120 -1.12 19.42 -7.21
N HIS A 121 -0.67 18.92 -8.36
CA HIS A 121 0.50 18.04 -8.47
C HIS A 121 0.39 16.75 -7.63
N ILE A 122 -0.82 16.25 -7.45
CA ILE A 122 -1.11 14.98 -6.80
C ILE A 122 -1.37 13.94 -7.88
N LYS A 123 -0.60 12.84 -7.86
CA LYS A 123 -0.77 11.72 -8.79
C LYS A 123 -1.94 10.85 -8.41
N PHE A 124 -2.45 10.14 -9.38
CA PHE A 124 -3.54 9.19 -9.20
C PHE A 124 -3.14 7.78 -9.60
N TYR A 125 -3.25 6.85 -8.65
CA TYR A 125 -3.10 5.42 -8.86
C TYR A 125 -4.46 4.73 -8.73
N MET A 126 -4.75 3.81 -9.65
CA MET A 126 -5.94 2.98 -9.60
C MET A 126 -5.56 1.52 -9.35
N ASP A 127 -6.27 0.89 -8.45
CA ASP A 127 -6.15 -0.54 -8.20
C ASP A 127 -6.89 -1.33 -9.27
N MET A 128 -6.27 -2.38 -9.78
CA MET A 128 -6.79 -3.20 -10.87
C MET A 128 -6.68 -4.68 -10.53
N GLU A 129 -7.83 -5.33 -10.49
CA GLU A 129 -7.98 -6.78 -10.43
C GLU A 129 -8.67 -7.25 -11.72
N THR A 130 -8.01 -8.05 -12.52
CA THR A 130 -8.54 -8.55 -13.81
C THR A 130 -8.42 -10.06 -13.96
N GLN A 131 -8.00 -10.73 -12.91
CA GLN A 131 -7.77 -12.18 -12.86
C GLN A 131 -9.05 -12.95 -12.55
N TYR A 132 -10.01 -12.28 -11.88
CA TYR A 132 -11.26 -12.90 -11.47
C TYR A 132 -12.46 -12.03 -11.85
N VAL A 133 -13.62 -12.67 -12.01
CA VAL A 133 -14.90 -11.98 -12.13
C VAL A 133 -15.97 -12.72 -11.34
N ALA A 134 -17.00 -12.00 -10.94
CA ALA A 134 -18.17 -12.60 -10.30
C ALA A 134 -19.19 -13.11 -11.33
N SER A 135 -20.16 -13.87 -10.84
CA SER A 135 -21.18 -14.52 -11.66
C SER A 135 -22.12 -13.57 -12.44
N ASP A 136 -22.13 -12.29 -12.11
CA ASP A 136 -22.88 -11.24 -12.81
C ASP A 136 -22.13 -10.61 -14.00
N ASN A 137 -20.83 -10.90 -14.16
CA ASN A 137 -20.06 -10.49 -15.32
C ASN A 137 -20.55 -11.18 -16.60
N ILE A 138 -20.62 -10.44 -17.71
CA ILE A 138 -21.17 -10.94 -18.99
C ILE A 138 -20.39 -12.15 -19.51
N TRP A 139 -19.08 -12.24 -19.28
CA TRP A 139 -18.26 -13.35 -19.73
C TRP A 139 -18.71 -14.67 -19.11
N PHE A 140 -18.99 -14.66 -17.80
CA PHE A 140 -19.50 -15.84 -17.11
C PHE A 140 -20.96 -16.10 -17.43
N ARG A 141 -21.83 -15.10 -17.35
CA ARG A 141 -23.29 -15.27 -17.59
C ARG A 141 -23.61 -15.88 -18.94
N ASP A 142 -22.89 -15.48 -19.99
CA ASP A 142 -23.12 -15.96 -21.35
C ASP A 142 -22.47 -17.32 -21.62
N SER A 143 -21.35 -17.62 -20.96
CA SER A 143 -20.59 -18.86 -21.19
C SER A 143 -20.95 -20.01 -20.23
N TYR A 144 -21.58 -19.74 -19.10
CA TYR A 144 -21.94 -20.78 -18.12
C TYR A 144 -23.01 -21.71 -18.68
N ASN A 145 -22.77 -23.03 -18.68
CA ASN A 145 -23.56 -24.05 -19.34
C ASN A 145 -23.74 -23.81 -20.86
N ASN A 146 -22.90 -22.99 -21.48
CA ASN A 146 -22.99 -22.66 -22.91
C ASN A 146 -21.59 -22.68 -23.55
N PRO A 147 -21.07 -23.85 -23.95
CA PRO A 147 -19.75 -23.96 -24.58
C PRO A 147 -19.70 -23.33 -25.99
N SER A 148 -20.85 -22.96 -26.58
CA SER A 148 -20.92 -22.24 -27.87
C SER A 148 -20.77 -20.72 -27.69
N SER A 149 -20.74 -20.20 -26.47
CA SER A 149 -20.57 -18.79 -26.24
C SER A 149 -19.22 -18.30 -26.78
N ARG A 150 -19.21 -17.09 -27.32
CA ARG A 150 -17.96 -16.41 -27.72
C ARG A 150 -17.03 -16.15 -26.52
N TYR A 151 -17.55 -16.22 -25.30
CA TYR A 151 -16.81 -16.05 -24.05
C TYR A 151 -16.43 -17.37 -23.39
N SER A 152 -16.70 -18.52 -24.00
CA SER A 152 -16.39 -19.84 -23.44
C SER A 152 -14.95 -19.96 -23.02
N ASP A 153 -14.02 -19.47 -23.86
CA ASP A 153 -12.58 -19.52 -23.59
C ASP A 153 -12.05 -18.32 -22.75
N TYR A 154 -12.91 -17.38 -22.34
CA TYR A 154 -12.51 -16.26 -21.48
C TYR A 154 -12.45 -16.65 -20.00
N ILE A 155 -13.19 -17.69 -19.63
CA ILE A 155 -13.26 -18.27 -18.28
C ILE A 155 -12.60 -19.64 -18.27
N ILE A 156 -11.93 -20.00 -17.20
CA ILE A 156 -11.36 -21.34 -17.02
C ILE A 156 -12.45 -22.26 -16.48
N TYR A 157 -12.86 -23.23 -17.29
CA TYR A 157 -13.76 -24.33 -16.91
C TYR A 157 -13.00 -25.64 -16.76
N THR A 158 -13.48 -26.55 -15.91
CA THR A 158 -12.89 -27.88 -15.71
C THR A 158 -13.59 -28.95 -16.54
N ASP A 159 -14.70 -28.61 -17.21
CA ASP A 159 -15.50 -29.52 -18.04
C ASP A 159 -15.83 -28.91 -19.40
N LYS A 160 -16.18 -29.77 -20.35
CA LYS A 160 -16.49 -29.35 -21.74
C LYS A 160 -17.88 -28.71 -21.94
N THR A 161 -18.73 -28.75 -20.92
CA THR A 161 -20.08 -28.17 -20.94
C THR A 161 -20.14 -26.79 -20.30
N ASN A 162 -19.02 -26.27 -19.81
CA ASN A 162 -18.93 -25.01 -19.07
C ASN A 162 -19.80 -24.98 -17.81
N SER A 163 -20.10 -26.15 -17.23
CA SER A 163 -20.93 -26.25 -16.04
C SER A 163 -20.12 -26.14 -14.74
N LYS A 164 -18.79 -26.32 -14.82
CA LYS A 164 -17.88 -26.36 -13.67
C LYS A 164 -16.73 -25.38 -13.86
N PRO A 165 -16.87 -24.14 -13.37
CA PRO A 165 -15.75 -23.20 -13.37
C PRO A 165 -14.59 -23.75 -12.50
N ALA A 166 -13.36 -23.44 -12.89
CA ALA A 166 -12.20 -23.81 -12.10
C ALA A 166 -12.24 -23.09 -10.75
N PRO A 167 -11.93 -23.78 -9.64
CA PRO A 167 -11.80 -23.13 -8.35
C PRO A 167 -10.61 -22.16 -8.34
N ILE A 168 -10.76 -21.08 -7.61
CA ILE A 168 -9.68 -20.12 -7.32
C ILE A 168 -8.91 -20.56 -6.06
N VAL A 169 -8.07 -19.68 -5.52
CA VAL A 169 -7.26 -19.92 -4.32
C VAL A 169 -8.06 -20.62 -3.21
N GLY A 170 -7.46 -21.60 -2.56
CA GLY A 170 -8.13 -22.35 -1.48
C GLY A 170 -9.26 -23.26 -1.92
N GLY A 171 -9.47 -23.48 -3.23
CA GLY A 171 -10.55 -24.31 -3.76
C GLY A 171 -11.92 -23.61 -3.80
N VAL A 172 -11.94 -22.29 -3.68
CA VAL A 172 -13.17 -21.48 -3.66
C VAL A 172 -13.78 -21.40 -5.06
N THR A 173 -15.10 -21.63 -5.13
CA THR A 173 -15.93 -21.43 -6.33
C THR A 173 -17.12 -20.51 -6.06
N ASP A 174 -17.46 -20.38 -4.78
CA ASP A 174 -18.61 -19.61 -4.33
C ASP A 174 -18.19 -18.73 -3.15
N PHE A 175 -18.58 -17.45 -3.21
CA PHE A 175 -18.20 -16.47 -2.20
C PHE A 175 -19.44 -15.67 -1.78
N THR A 176 -19.63 -15.53 -0.46
CA THR A 176 -20.77 -14.80 0.09
C THR A 176 -20.38 -13.37 0.38
N GLY A 177 -21.05 -12.42 -0.28
CA GLY A 177 -20.85 -11.00 -0.02
C GLY A 177 -21.45 -10.57 1.32
N TYR A 178 -21.09 -9.34 1.74
CA TYR A 178 -21.65 -8.72 2.95
C TYR A 178 -23.17 -8.59 2.94
N ASP A 179 -23.75 -8.58 1.74
CA ASP A 179 -25.21 -8.58 1.51
C ASP A 179 -25.87 -9.95 1.79
N GLY A 180 -25.09 -10.95 2.20
CA GLY A 180 -25.56 -12.32 2.44
C GLY A 180 -25.82 -13.13 1.19
N VAL A 181 -25.55 -12.60 -0.01
CA VAL A 181 -25.78 -13.30 -1.28
C VAL A 181 -24.52 -14.04 -1.70
N THR A 182 -24.64 -15.35 -1.91
CA THR A 182 -23.55 -16.18 -2.42
C THR A 182 -23.51 -16.13 -3.94
N ARG A 183 -22.34 -15.82 -4.48
CA ARG A 183 -22.08 -15.72 -5.92
C ARG A 183 -20.87 -16.57 -6.31
N LYS A 184 -20.85 -17.04 -7.55
CA LYS A 184 -19.65 -17.71 -8.07
C LYS A 184 -18.56 -16.68 -8.34
N LEU A 185 -17.34 -17.03 -7.93
CA LEU A 185 -16.12 -16.37 -8.37
C LEU A 185 -15.41 -17.26 -9.37
N VAL A 186 -14.99 -16.70 -10.48
CA VAL A 186 -14.43 -17.47 -11.58
C VAL A 186 -13.13 -16.85 -12.09
N MET A 187 -12.20 -17.73 -12.44
CA MET A 187 -10.90 -17.37 -12.97
C MET A 187 -11.00 -16.98 -14.44
N VAL A 188 -10.47 -15.82 -14.77
CA VAL A 188 -10.33 -15.32 -16.14
C VAL A 188 -9.14 -15.99 -16.82
N ASN A 189 -9.31 -16.42 -18.05
CA ASN A 189 -8.25 -17.03 -18.86
C ASN A 189 -7.29 -15.98 -19.42
N LEU A 190 -6.29 -15.60 -18.66
CA LEU A 190 -5.28 -14.59 -19.05
C LEU A 190 -4.37 -15.05 -20.21
N ASP A 191 -4.33 -16.34 -20.55
CA ASP A 191 -3.62 -16.85 -21.73
C ASP A 191 -4.41 -16.69 -23.03
N ASN A 192 -5.73 -16.44 -22.96
CA ASN A 192 -6.56 -16.18 -24.11
C ASN A 192 -6.18 -14.85 -24.77
N LYS A 193 -5.92 -14.86 -26.09
CA LYS A 193 -5.45 -13.66 -26.82
C LYS A 193 -6.48 -12.54 -26.88
N GLN A 194 -7.76 -12.84 -26.88
CA GLN A 194 -8.83 -11.84 -26.87
C GLN A 194 -8.94 -11.20 -25.48
N VAL A 195 -8.78 -11.98 -24.41
CA VAL A 195 -8.69 -11.48 -23.02
C VAL A 195 -7.45 -10.58 -22.86
N GLN A 196 -6.29 -10.98 -23.40
CA GLN A 196 -5.09 -10.13 -23.40
C GLN A 196 -5.31 -8.81 -24.13
N GLN A 197 -5.98 -8.86 -25.29
CA GLN A 197 -6.30 -7.65 -26.05
C GLN A 197 -7.35 -6.78 -25.35
N TYR A 198 -8.32 -7.39 -24.67
CA TYR A 198 -9.28 -6.67 -23.84
C TYR A 198 -8.58 -5.94 -22.69
N ASN A 199 -7.72 -6.63 -21.95
CA ASN A 199 -6.93 -6.02 -20.87
C ASN A 199 -6.07 -4.84 -21.38
N TYR A 200 -5.37 -5.01 -22.52
CA TYR A 200 -4.60 -3.89 -23.08
C TYR A 200 -5.48 -2.67 -23.37
N LYS A 201 -6.68 -2.86 -23.96
CA LYS A 201 -7.62 -1.78 -24.23
C LYS A 201 -8.17 -1.16 -22.94
N LEU A 202 -8.45 -1.98 -21.94
CA LEU A 202 -8.93 -1.55 -20.63
C LEU A 202 -7.93 -0.66 -19.90
N PHE A 203 -6.68 -1.13 -19.77
CA PHE A 203 -5.64 -0.33 -19.13
C PHE A 203 -5.35 0.96 -19.91
N LYS A 204 -5.33 0.90 -21.25
CA LYS A 204 -5.21 2.09 -22.08
C LYS A 204 -6.36 3.07 -21.83
N PHE A 205 -7.60 2.59 -21.74
CA PHE A 205 -8.77 3.43 -21.46
C PHE A 205 -8.62 4.19 -20.13
N TRP A 206 -8.21 3.55 -19.06
CA TRP A 206 -8.02 4.23 -17.78
C TRP A 206 -6.81 5.18 -17.76
N MET A 207 -5.85 5.00 -18.66
CA MET A 207 -4.74 5.95 -18.85
C MET A 207 -5.14 7.19 -19.66
N ASP A 208 -6.12 7.07 -20.55
CA ASP A 208 -6.53 8.07 -21.54
C ASP A 208 -8.02 7.88 -21.86
N PRO A 209 -8.92 8.25 -20.93
CA PRO A 209 -10.35 8.01 -21.07
C PRO A 209 -10.99 8.74 -22.24
N ASN A 210 -10.48 9.93 -22.61
CA ASN A 210 -10.98 10.71 -23.73
C ASN A 210 -10.36 10.29 -25.07
N GLY A 211 -9.27 9.49 -25.06
CA GLY A 211 -8.61 8.93 -26.23
C GLY A 211 -7.80 9.95 -27.06
N ASP A 212 -7.42 11.09 -26.50
CA ASP A 212 -6.70 12.15 -27.22
C ASP A 212 -5.16 11.97 -27.21
N GLY A 213 -4.67 10.98 -26.48
CA GLY A 213 -3.25 10.62 -26.41
C GLY A 213 -2.42 11.49 -25.45
N LYS A 214 -3.02 12.35 -24.59
CA LYS A 214 -2.30 13.24 -23.67
C LYS A 214 -2.23 12.73 -22.26
N PHE A 215 -2.76 11.72 -21.80
CA PHE A 215 -2.64 11.14 -20.45
C PHE A 215 -2.77 12.13 -19.27
N ASP A 216 -3.45 13.28 -19.47
CA ASP A 216 -3.66 14.30 -18.44
C ASP A 216 -5.02 14.18 -17.74
N ASP A 217 -5.85 13.26 -18.20
CA ASP A 217 -7.18 12.97 -17.69
C ASP A 217 -7.37 11.52 -17.20
N GLY A 218 -6.30 10.73 -17.21
CA GLY A 218 -6.26 9.35 -16.76
C GLY A 218 -5.33 9.12 -15.56
N VAL A 219 -5.07 7.86 -15.29
CA VAL A 219 -4.20 7.43 -14.18
C VAL A 219 -2.72 7.71 -14.48
N ASP A 220 -1.96 8.04 -13.42
CA ASP A 220 -0.49 8.09 -13.44
C ASP A 220 0.14 6.72 -13.20
N GLY A 221 -0.60 5.78 -12.67
CA GLY A 221 -0.15 4.42 -12.43
C GLY A 221 -1.26 3.45 -12.04
N PHE A 222 -0.89 2.19 -12.02
CA PHE A 222 -1.75 1.10 -11.57
C PHE A 222 -1.11 0.36 -10.39
N ARG A 223 -1.93 0.00 -9.42
CA ARG A 223 -1.62 -1.10 -8.50
C ARG A 223 -2.26 -2.35 -9.09
N LEU A 224 -1.48 -3.39 -9.26
CA LEU A 224 -1.95 -4.70 -9.75
C LEU A 224 -2.20 -5.58 -8.55
N ASP A 225 -3.48 -5.82 -8.27
CA ASP A 225 -3.93 -6.70 -7.21
C ASP A 225 -3.53 -8.15 -7.54
N HIS A 226 -3.15 -8.90 -6.51
CA HIS A 226 -2.89 -10.33 -6.59
C HIS A 226 -2.06 -10.75 -7.82
N MET A 227 -1.07 -9.93 -8.21
CA MET A 227 -0.22 -10.21 -9.37
C MET A 227 0.61 -11.47 -9.10
N MET A 228 0.44 -12.50 -9.92
CA MET A 228 1.15 -13.78 -9.77
C MET A 228 1.72 -14.26 -11.11
N ASP A 229 2.81 -15.05 -11.03
CA ASP A 229 3.36 -15.77 -12.19
C ASP A 229 2.62 -17.08 -12.45
N ASN A 230 2.18 -17.75 -11.39
CA ASN A 230 1.32 -18.92 -11.43
C ASN A 230 0.07 -18.61 -10.61
N LEU A 231 -1.00 -18.27 -11.29
CA LEU A 231 -2.22 -17.79 -10.63
C LEU A 231 -2.72 -18.80 -9.60
N ASP A 232 -2.90 -18.35 -8.36
CA ASP A 232 -3.30 -19.14 -7.20
C ASP A 232 -2.38 -20.33 -6.86
N ASN A 233 -1.21 -20.45 -7.49
CA ASN A 233 -0.27 -21.57 -7.37
C ASN A 233 -0.89 -22.94 -7.71
N ILE A 234 -1.94 -22.98 -8.53
CA ILE A 234 -2.67 -24.21 -8.89
C ILE A 234 -2.30 -24.77 -10.27
N ASN A 235 -1.31 -24.16 -10.95
CA ASN A 235 -0.82 -24.57 -12.29
C ASN A 235 -1.89 -24.55 -13.41
N ARG A 236 -2.91 -23.72 -13.28
CA ARG A 236 -3.91 -23.48 -14.35
C ARG A 236 -3.40 -22.43 -15.33
N LEU A 237 -2.80 -21.37 -14.81
CA LEU A 237 -2.23 -20.27 -15.57
C LEU A 237 -0.81 -20.00 -15.05
N PRO A 238 0.19 -20.83 -15.43
CA PRO A 238 1.59 -20.62 -15.08
C PRO A 238 2.27 -19.61 -16.03
N HIS A 239 3.43 -19.08 -15.62
CA HIS A 239 4.30 -18.21 -16.43
C HIS A 239 3.65 -16.88 -16.85
N LEU A 240 2.69 -16.36 -16.09
CA LEU A 240 1.99 -15.11 -16.40
C LEU A 240 2.91 -13.88 -16.44
N PHE A 241 4.05 -13.90 -15.76
CA PHE A 241 5.04 -12.81 -15.88
C PHE A 241 5.49 -12.65 -17.33
N THR A 242 5.69 -13.75 -18.06
CA THR A 242 6.15 -13.74 -19.46
C THR A 242 5.02 -13.77 -20.47
N THR A 243 3.90 -14.44 -20.16
CA THR A 243 2.81 -14.63 -21.14
C THR A 243 1.78 -13.52 -21.11
N PHE A 244 1.62 -12.82 -19.99
CA PHE A 244 0.59 -11.81 -19.80
C PHE A 244 1.15 -10.46 -19.30
N TRP A 245 1.76 -10.41 -18.10
CA TRP A 245 2.10 -9.14 -17.45
C TRP A 245 3.17 -8.31 -18.17
N ASN A 246 4.31 -8.89 -18.52
CA ASN A 246 5.35 -8.14 -19.23
C ASN A 246 4.92 -7.69 -20.63
N PRO A 247 4.22 -8.50 -21.46
CA PRO A 247 3.64 -8.04 -22.71
C PRO A 247 2.65 -6.90 -22.56
N LEU A 248 1.79 -6.93 -21.52
CA LEU A 248 0.85 -5.86 -21.23
C LEU A 248 1.58 -4.57 -20.86
N ILE A 249 2.44 -4.62 -19.84
CA ILE A 249 3.20 -3.46 -19.34
C ILE A 249 4.05 -2.84 -20.45
N SER A 250 4.73 -3.66 -21.26
CA SER A 250 5.52 -3.19 -22.38
C SER A 250 4.69 -2.41 -23.41
N LYS A 251 3.48 -2.89 -23.74
CA LYS A 251 2.56 -2.17 -24.64
C LYS A 251 2.08 -0.84 -24.04
N LEU A 252 1.78 -0.80 -22.74
CA LEU A 252 1.35 0.42 -22.06
C LEU A 252 2.49 1.45 -22.03
N ARG A 253 3.72 1.04 -21.76
CA ARG A 253 4.89 1.95 -21.73
C ARG A 253 5.28 2.46 -23.11
N LYS A 254 4.96 1.76 -24.18
CA LYS A 254 5.18 2.27 -25.55
C LYS A 254 4.30 3.50 -25.84
N ILE A 255 3.12 3.59 -25.26
CA ILE A 255 2.19 4.71 -25.44
C ILE A 255 2.36 5.78 -24.35
N ASN A 256 2.63 5.37 -23.10
CA ASN A 256 2.93 6.27 -21.99
C ASN A 256 4.16 5.78 -21.20
N PRO A 257 5.38 6.24 -21.51
CA PRO A 257 6.59 5.84 -20.80
C PRO A 257 6.64 6.26 -19.32
N GLN A 258 5.76 7.17 -18.89
CA GLN A 258 5.72 7.67 -17.52
C GLN A 258 4.84 6.82 -16.59
N ILE A 259 4.00 5.93 -17.14
CA ILE A 259 3.09 5.10 -16.36
C ILE A 259 3.85 4.30 -15.30
N LYS A 260 3.36 4.31 -14.07
CA LYS A 260 3.93 3.56 -12.95
C LYS A 260 3.11 2.29 -12.69
N ILE A 261 3.83 1.21 -12.43
CA ILE A 261 3.20 -0.08 -12.11
C ILE A 261 3.69 -0.53 -10.73
N VAL A 262 2.76 -0.72 -9.84
CA VAL A 262 2.97 -1.23 -8.48
C VAL A 262 2.32 -2.61 -8.39
N ALA A 263 3.06 -3.63 -8.04
CA ALA A 263 2.49 -4.97 -7.87
C ALA A 263 2.23 -5.28 -6.40
N GLU A 264 1.11 -5.93 -6.11
CA GLU A 264 0.98 -6.69 -4.90
C GLU A 264 1.51 -8.11 -5.13
N GLN A 265 2.47 -8.54 -4.30
CA GLN A 265 2.85 -9.94 -4.28
C GLN A 265 1.86 -10.76 -3.44
N ALA A 266 1.37 -11.87 -3.97
CA ALA A 266 0.43 -12.73 -3.26
C ALA A 266 1.05 -13.41 -2.02
N ASN A 267 2.36 -13.65 -2.02
CA ASN A 267 3.06 -14.14 -0.84
C ASN A 267 3.62 -13.00 0.00
N TRP A 268 2.87 -12.56 1.00
CA TRP A 268 3.28 -11.49 1.93
C TRP A 268 4.51 -11.84 2.77
N GLY A 269 4.86 -13.13 2.87
CA GLY A 269 6.12 -13.60 3.47
C GLY A 269 7.35 -13.40 2.59
N SER A 270 7.19 -13.00 1.32
CA SER A 270 8.30 -12.72 0.41
C SER A 270 8.74 -11.25 0.46
N PHE A 271 9.90 -10.94 -0.13
CA PHE A 271 10.35 -9.56 -0.36
C PHE A 271 9.91 -9.00 -1.71
N GLY A 272 9.22 -9.79 -2.53
CA GLY A 272 8.80 -9.40 -3.89
C GLY A 272 9.95 -9.18 -4.88
N ILE A 273 11.14 -9.70 -4.59
CA ILE A 273 12.33 -9.47 -5.42
C ILE A 273 12.24 -10.18 -6.77
N ASP A 274 11.60 -11.32 -6.81
CA ASP A 274 11.28 -12.06 -8.03
C ASP A 274 10.39 -11.25 -8.97
N TYR A 275 9.39 -10.56 -8.45
CA TYR A 275 8.55 -9.62 -9.20
C TYR A 275 9.39 -8.49 -9.81
N LEU A 276 10.21 -7.83 -8.99
CA LEU A 276 11.04 -6.72 -9.44
C LEU A 276 12.11 -7.12 -10.47
N LYS A 277 12.59 -8.38 -10.43
CA LYS A 277 13.61 -8.91 -11.33
C LYS A 277 13.05 -9.48 -12.63
N ASN A 278 11.90 -10.13 -12.55
CA ASN A 278 11.36 -10.92 -13.67
C ASN A 278 10.26 -10.17 -14.42
N THR A 279 9.87 -8.98 -13.94
CA THR A 279 8.84 -8.16 -14.59
C THR A 279 9.28 -6.72 -14.77
N ASP A 280 8.55 -6.01 -15.63
CA ASP A 280 8.76 -4.59 -15.92
C ASP A 280 8.07 -3.65 -14.92
N ILE A 281 7.56 -4.15 -13.79
CA ILE A 281 6.96 -3.29 -12.76
C ILE A 281 7.98 -2.34 -12.15
N ASP A 282 7.53 -1.21 -11.59
CA ASP A 282 8.39 -0.24 -10.91
C ASP A 282 8.57 -0.58 -9.43
N ARG A 283 7.51 -1.11 -8.79
CA ARG A 283 7.42 -1.23 -7.34
C ARG A 283 6.67 -2.48 -6.91
N VAL A 284 6.97 -2.91 -5.69
CA VAL A 284 6.26 -3.98 -4.97
C VAL A 284 6.03 -3.55 -3.51
N PHE A 285 4.99 -4.05 -2.87
CA PHE A 285 4.73 -3.75 -1.46
C PHE A 285 5.70 -4.47 -0.54
N ALA A 286 6.21 -3.77 0.49
CA ALA A 286 7.18 -4.28 1.44
C ALA A 286 6.50 -4.96 2.65
N PHE A 287 5.66 -5.99 2.43
CA PHE A 287 4.89 -6.65 3.49
C PHE A 287 5.74 -7.13 4.66
N ARG A 288 6.88 -7.78 4.39
CA ARG A 288 7.77 -8.22 5.48
C ARG A 288 8.28 -7.06 6.33
N LEU A 289 8.57 -5.92 5.70
CA LEU A 289 9.00 -4.73 6.44
C LEU A 289 7.83 -4.14 7.23
N ALA A 290 6.62 -4.15 6.68
CA ALA A 290 5.41 -3.76 7.40
C ALA A 290 5.24 -4.59 8.69
N PHE A 291 5.34 -5.91 8.61
CA PHE A 291 5.27 -6.77 9.78
C PHE A 291 6.40 -6.51 10.80
N ALA A 292 7.65 -6.30 10.33
CA ALA A 292 8.77 -6.00 11.21
C ALA A 292 8.59 -4.66 11.94
N ILE A 293 8.07 -3.63 11.25
CA ILE A 293 7.74 -2.34 11.88
C ILE A 293 6.65 -2.52 12.94
N ARG A 294 5.60 -3.28 12.64
CA ARG A 294 4.49 -3.55 13.57
C ARG A 294 4.94 -4.30 14.84
N ASN A 295 5.96 -5.15 14.72
CA ASN A 295 6.48 -5.96 15.84
C ASN A 295 7.43 -5.17 16.75
N LEU A 296 8.02 -4.08 16.31
CA LEU A 296 8.96 -3.23 17.06
C LEU A 296 10.12 -4.01 17.71
N LYS A 297 10.68 -5.03 17.02
CA LYS A 297 11.82 -5.81 17.49
C LYS A 297 13.07 -5.45 16.71
N LYS A 298 14.11 -4.94 17.39
CA LYS A 298 15.35 -4.46 16.76
C LYS A 298 15.96 -5.46 15.78
N THR A 299 16.23 -6.68 16.23
CA THR A 299 16.89 -7.70 15.40
C THR A 299 16.08 -8.09 14.15
N GLU A 300 14.75 -8.05 14.25
CA GLU A 300 13.86 -8.30 13.12
C GLU A 300 13.87 -7.11 12.15
N LEU A 301 13.77 -5.87 12.66
CA LEU A 301 13.85 -4.63 11.88
C LEU A 301 15.15 -4.56 11.09
N GLU A 302 16.30 -4.75 11.74
CA GLU A 302 17.62 -4.76 11.10
C GLU A 302 17.68 -5.77 9.95
N LYS A 303 17.38 -7.04 10.24
CA LYS A 303 17.44 -8.13 9.26
C LYS A 303 16.50 -7.91 8.08
N VAL A 304 15.27 -7.47 8.36
CA VAL A 304 14.24 -7.31 7.32
C VAL A 304 14.49 -6.06 6.50
N ALA A 305 14.87 -4.93 7.12
CA ALA A 305 15.17 -3.71 6.40
C ALA A 305 16.39 -3.88 5.48
N ASP A 306 17.48 -4.49 5.98
CA ASP A 306 18.64 -4.83 5.16
C ASP A 306 18.24 -5.69 3.97
N SER A 307 17.51 -6.78 4.21
CA SER A 307 17.07 -7.67 3.12
C SER A 307 16.16 -6.95 2.12
N THR A 308 15.29 -6.06 2.58
CA THR A 308 14.37 -5.29 1.74
C THR A 308 15.14 -4.37 0.80
N PHE A 309 16.05 -3.55 1.34
CA PHE A 309 16.71 -2.52 0.54
C PHE A 309 17.90 -3.04 -0.26
N TYR A 310 18.75 -3.93 0.30
CA TYR A 310 19.89 -4.49 -0.44
C TYR A 310 19.49 -5.40 -1.59
N ARG A 311 18.37 -6.11 -1.48
CA ARG A 311 17.92 -7.03 -2.51
C ARG A 311 17.10 -6.37 -3.61
N THR A 312 16.59 -5.15 -3.36
CA THR A 312 15.82 -4.39 -4.36
C THR A 312 16.73 -3.97 -5.51
N PRO A 313 16.41 -4.34 -6.76
CA PRO A 313 17.24 -3.99 -7.92
C PRO A 313 17.33 -2.48 -8.12
N ALA A 314 18.45 -2.02 -8.68
CA ALA A 314 18.64 -0.62 -9.06
C ALA A 314 17.50 -0.15 -10.00
N GLY A 315 16.95 1.03 -9.74
CA GLY A 315 15.83 1.60 -10.50
C GLY A 315 14.45 1.08 -10.10
N LYS A 316 14.37 0.11 -9.19
CA LYS A 316 13.11 -0.40 -8.60
C LYS A 316 12.94 0.12 -7.17
N GLN A 317 11.71 0.06 -6.65
CA GLN A 317 11.41 0.54 -5.30
C GLN A 317 10.49 -0.41 -4.53
N GLN A 318 10.58 -0.34 -3.21
CA GLN A 318 9.61 -0.92 -2.29
C GLN A 318 8.60 0.14 -1.88
N VAL A 319 7.32 -0.20 -1.83
CA VAL A 319 6.28 0.62 -1.19
C VAL A 319 6.25 0.24 0.29
N VAL A 320 6.66 1.17 1.14
CA VAL A 320 6.72 0.97 2.59
C VAL A 320 5.41 1.43 3.21
N PHE A 321 4.80 0.59 4.02
CA PHE A 321 3.52 0.84 4.68
C PHE A 321 3.47 0.09 6.01
N ILE A 322 2.50 0.39 6.86
CA ILE A 322 2.29 -0.30 8.14
C ILE A 322 0.89 -0.89 8.26
N GLU A 323 -0.04 -0.48 7.42
CA GLU A 323 -1.39 -1.03 7.29
C GLU A 323 -1.94 -0.75 5.89
N ASN A 324 -2.94 -1.52 5.47
CA ASN A 324 -3.72 -1.33 4.25
C ASN A 324 -5.14 -1.85 4.46
N HIS A 325 -5.94 -1.92 3.39
CA HIS A 325 -7.33 -2.35 3.46
C HIS A 325 -7.52 -3.87 3.68
N ASP A 326 -6.44 -4.67 3.67
CA ASP A 326 -6.44 -6.12 3.88
C ASP A 326 -5.78 -6.54 5.19
N MET A 327 -5.40 -5.57 6.02
CA MET A 327 -4.71 -5.82 7.28
C MET A 327 -5.39 -5.07 8.43
N PRO A 328 -5.44 -5.67 9.63
CA PRO A 328 -5.86 -4.95 10.83
C PRO A 328 -5.12 -3.63 10.98
N ARG A 329 -5.82 -2.59 11.40
CA ARG A 329 -5.25 -1.26 11.65
C ARG A 329 -4.05 -1.35 12.59
N TYR A 330 -3.01 -0.54 12.36
CA TYR A 330 -1.83 -0.51 13.22
C TYR A 330 -2.19 -0.06 14.65
N SER A 331 -3.13 0.87 14.77
CA SER A 331 -3.64 1.33 16.08
C SER A 331 -4.20 0.17 16.89
N SER A 332 -4.99 -0.73 16.29
CA SER A 332 -5.47 -1.93 16.98
C SER A 332 -4.32 -2.86 17.40
N ALA A 333 -3.30 -3.02 16.56
CA ALA A 333 -2.15 -3.86 16.89
C ALA A 333 -1.33 -3.34 18.08
N VAL A 334 -1.22 -2.01 18.23
CA VAL A 334 -0.48 -1.36 19.33
C VAL A 334 -1.40 -0.89 20.46
N LYS A 335 -2.70 -1.24 20.42
CA LYS A 335 -3.71 -0.91 21.44
C LYS A 335 -3.89 0.60 21.67
N GLY A 336 -3.84 1.39 20.61
CA GLY A 336 -4.00 2.84 20.68
C GLY A 336 -2.86 3.59 21.37
N ASP A 337 -1.70 2.96 21.61
CA ASP A 337 -0.56 3.61 22.25
C ASP A 337 0.00 4.73 21.37
N ALA A 338 -0.25 5.98 21.73
CA ALA A 338 0.10 7.15 20.95
C ALA A 338 1.61 7.22 20.61
N SER A 339 2.49 6.82 21.53
CA SER A 339 3.93 6.82 21.31
C SER A 339 4.34 5.79 20.25
N LYS A 340 3.71 4.61 20.25
CA LYS A 340 3.95 3.59 19.23
C LYS A 340 3.35 3.98 17.88
N LEU A 341 2.21 4.67 17.87
CA LEU A 341 1.63 5.23 16.63
C LEU A 341 2.59 6.24 16.00
N GLN A 342 3.17 7.15 16.79
CA GLN A 342 4.19 8.09 16.32
C GLN A 342 5.45 7.37 15.83
N LEU A 343 5.88 6.32 16.53
CA LEU A 343 7.05 5.52 16.12
C LEU A 343 6.80 4.79 14.79
N GLY A 344 5.63 4.20 14.61
CA GLY A 344 5.22 3.57 13.34
C GLY A 344 5.21 4.57 12.19
N CYS A 345 4.65 5.76 12.39
CA CYS A 345 4.68 6.87 11.43
C CYS A 345 6.13 7.23 11.03
N ALA A 346 7.01 7.42 12.02
CA ALA A 346 8.41 7.76 11.76
C ALA A 346 9.13 6.68 10.94
N LEU A 347 8.97 5.41 11.30
CA LEU A 347 9.56 4.30 10.55
C LEU A 347 8.98 4.22 9.13
N ASN A 348 7.65 4.33 8.96
CA ASN A 348 7.03 4.31 7.65
C ASN A 348 7.58 5.40 6.71
N LEU A 349 7.81 6.60 7.22
CA LEU A 349 8.22 7.76 6.42
C LEU A 349 9.73 7.89 6.23
N LEU A 350 10.55 7.39 7.17
CA LEU A 350 11.99 7.68 7.17
C LEU A 350 12.87 6.50 6.73
N ILE A 351 12.43 5.25 6.88
CA ILE A 351 13.28 4.08 6.69
C ILE A 351 13.75 3.90 5.23
N GLY A 352 12.96 4.36 4.25
CA GLY A 352 13.30 4.26 2.82
C GLY A 352 12.10 3.95 1.95
N GLY A 353 12.36 3.67 0.66
CA GLY A 353 11.30 3.35 -0.29
C GLY A 353 10.29 4.49 -0.52
N VAL A 354 9.12 4.15 -1.05
CA VAL A 354 7.97 5.05 -1.25
C VAL A 354 6.96 4.78 -0.15
N PRO A 355 6.72 5.73 0.76
CA PRO A 355 5.76 5.50 1.83
C PRO A 355 4.32 5.50 1.32
N SER A 356 3.51 4.60 1.87
CA SER A 356 2.06 4.58 1.71
C SER A 356 1.42 4.71 3.09
N ILE A 357 0.45 5.62 3.19
CA ILE A 357 -0.35 5.88 4.38
C ILE A 357 -1.77 5.46 4.03
N TYR A 358 -2.35 4.56 4.81
CA TYR A 358 -3.74 4.16 4.63
C TYR A 358 -4.66 5.18 5.29
N TYR A 359 -5.79 5.54 4.67
CA TYR A 359 -6.69 6.58 5.17
C TYR A 359 -7.09 6.31 6.63
N GLY A 360 -7.04 7.35 7.47
CA GLY A 360 -7.31 7.25 8.91
C GLY A 360 -6.15 6.72 9.76
N GLN A 361 -5.05 6.25 9.15
CA GLN A 361 -3.82 5.88 9.85
C GLN A 361 -3.23 7.08 10.60
N GLU A 362 -3.33 8.26 10.01
CA GLU A 362 -2.86 9.54 10.56
C GLU A 362 -3.70 10.08 11.72
N LEU A 363 -4.89 9.51 11.93
CA LEU A 363 -5.73 9.78 13.10
C LEU A 363 -5.62 8.67 14.17
N GLY A 364 -5.02 7.53 13.80
CA GLY A 364 -4.98 6.37 14.70
C GLY A 364 -6.29 5.59 14.73
N MET A 365 -7.11 5.65 13.68
CA MET A 365 -8.34 4.85 13.56
C MET A 365 -8.06 3.39 13.84
N THR A 366 -8.96 2.74 14.57
CA THR A 366 -8.88 1.33 14.95
C THR A 366 -9.66 0.45 13.97
N GLY A 367 -9.41 -0.84 13.99
CA GLY A 367 -10.08 -1.87 13.19
C GLY A 367 -9.29 -3.16 13.21
N ALA A 368 -9.99 -4.27 13.24
CA ALA A 368 -9.41 -5.61 13.14
C ALA A 368 -10.44 -6.52 12.50
N HIS A 369 -9.97 -7.56 11.79
CA HIS A 369 -10.87 -8.52 11.13
C HIS A 369 -12.02 -8.95 12.02
N GLY A 370 -13.23 -8.91 11.46
CA GLY A 370 -14.43 -9.38 12.10
C GLY A 370 -14.53 -10.91 12.17
N ASN A 371 -15.61 -11.39 12.74
CA ASN A 371 -15.96 -12.81 12.76
C ASN A 371 -17.44 -12.99 12.30
N PHE A 372 -17.68 -12.70 11.03
CA PHE A 372 -19.00 -12.68 10.39
C PHE A 372 -19.19 -13.88 9.45
N ASN A 373 -18.83 -15.08 9.91
CA ASN A 373 -18.81 -16.30 9.10
C ASN A 373 -17.84 -16.20 7.90
N ALA A 374 -18.09 -16.97 6.84
CA ALA A 374 -17.27 -16.98 5.63
C ALA A 374 -17.80 -15.93 4.62
N THR A 375 -17.70 -14.64 4.97
CA THR A 375 -18.13 -13.53 4.12
C THR A 375 -17.06 -12.46 4.03
N ASP A 376 -17.12 -11.60 3.02
CA ASP A 376 -16.26 -10.42 2.87
C ASP A 376 -16.51 -9.34 3.95
N ALA A 377 -17.60 -9.47 4.72
CA ALA A 377 -17.87 -8.58 5.84
C ALA A 377 -16.77 -8.60 6.92
N ASN A 378 -15.95 -9.65 6.97
CA ASN A 378 -14.85 -9.76 7.94
C ASN A 378 -13.82 -8.64 7.81
N ASP A 379 -13.70 -8.00 6.65
CA ASP A 379 -12.76 -6.91 6.41
C ASP A 379 -13.38 -5.53 6.67
N ILE A 380 -14.69 -5.43 6.91
CA ILE A 380 -15.37 -4.14 7.16
C ILE A 380 -14.75 -3.37 8.33
N PRO A 381 -14.38 -4.00 9.48
CA PRO A 381 -13.76 -3.27 10.58
C PRO A 381 -12.43 -2.59 10.21
N ASP A 382 -11.71 -3.09 9.20
CA ASP A 382 -10.47 -2.49 8.71
C ASP A 382 -10.73 -1.37 7.69
N ARG A 383 -11.99 -1.26 7.19
CA ARG A 383 -12.45 -0.39 6.10
C ARG A 383 -13.56 0.57 6.52
N GLN A 384 -13.55 1.01 7.78
CA GLN A 384 -14.60 1.85 8.36
C GLN A 384 -14.60 3.27 7.81
N ALA A 385 -15.70 4.00 8.07
CA ALA A 385 -15.86 5.41 7.70
C ALA A 385 -14.73 6.26 8.28
N PHE A 386 -14.17 7.18 7.48
CA PHE A 386 -13.16 8.11 7.96
C PHE A 386 -13.76 9.07 9.00
N GLU A 387 -13.11 9.23 10.12
CA GLU A 387 -13.57 10.03 11.24
C GLU A 387 -13.28 11.53 11.03
N TRP A 388 -14.17 12.19 10.27
CA TRP A 388 -14.07 13.64 10.00
C TRP A 388 -14.41 14.50 11.20
N TYR A 389 -15.34 14.04 12.03
CA TYR A 389 -15.94 14.80 13.11
C TYR A 389 -15.87 14.00 14.41
N LYS A 390 -15.87 14.72 15.54
CA LYS A 390 -15.95 14.14 16.88
C LYS A 390 -17.30 13.47 17.22
N SER A 391 -18.27 13.57 16.33
CA SER A 391 -19.56 12.90 16.42
C SER A 391 -19.77 12.00 15.22
N ASP A 392 -20.48 10.90 15.40
CA ASP A 392 -20.83 9.94 14.35
C ASP A 392 -21.93 10.44 13.38
N THR A 393 -22.38 11.68 13.50
CA THR A 393 -23.51 12.25 12.74
C THR A 393 -23.11 13.38 11.80
N GLY A 394 -21.82 13.61 11.58
CA GLY A 394 -21.32 14.69 10.75
C GLY A 394 -21.67 14.50 9.26
N LYS A 395 -21.79 15.63 8.52
CA LYS A 395 -22.04 15.60 7.07
C LYS A 395 -20.90 14.92 6.33
N GLY A 396 -21.22 13.92 5.50
CA GLY A 396 -20.26 13.21 4.69
C GLY A 396 -19.61 12.01 5.37
N MET A 397 -20.07 11.64 6.56
CA MET A 397 -19.70 10.36 7.19
C MET A 397 -20.25 9.19 6.36
N ALA A 398 -19.36 8.33 5.88
CA ALA A 398 -19.67 7.30 4.89
C ALA A 398 -19.96 5.94 5.55
N TYR A 399 -21.06 5.85 6.29
CA TYR A 399 -21.49 4.63 7.00
C TYR A 399 -22.29 3.67 6.09
N TRP A 400 -21.73 3.30 4.93
CA TRP A 400 -22.37 2.41 3.95
C TRP A 400 -22.75 1.03 4.52
N TYR A 401 -22.11 0.59 5.60
CA TYR A 401 -22.35 -0.69 6.29
C TYR A 401 -23.32 -0.59 7.45
N LYS A 402 -23.89 0.58 7.75
CA LYS A 402 -24.73 0.87 8.93
C LYS A 402 -25.96 -0.03 9.07
N ASN A 403 -26.56 -0.44 7.97
CA ASN A 403 -27.75 -1.27 7.95
C ASN A 403 -27.45 -2.78 7.89
N GLY A 404 -26.20 -3.16 7.91
CA GLY A 404 -25.80 -4.55 7.94
C GLY A 404 -25.92 -5.17 9.33
N PRO A 405 -26.08 -6.51 9.44
CA PRO A 405 -26.25 -7.19 10.73
C PRO A 405 -25.01 -7.11 11.63
N TRP A 406 -23.87 -6.71 11.10
CA TRP A 406 -22.58 -6.57 11.77
C TRP A 406 -22.24 -5.15 12.18
N TRP A 407 -23.10 -4.17 11.90
CA TRP A 407 -22.86 -2.75 12.20
C TRP A 407 -22.33 -2.48 13.60
N THR A 408 -23.04 -2.98 14.62
CA THR A 408 -22.67 -2.74 16.02
C THR A 408 -21.37 -3.40 16.44
N ASN A 409 -20.95 -4.47 15.75
CA ASN A 409 -19.75 -5.24 16.06
C ASN A 409 -18.54 -4.82 15.21
N SER A 410 -18.78 -4.07 14.14
CA SER A 410 -17.71 -3.60 13.23
C SER A 410 -17.43 -2.11 13.36
N ASN A 411 -18.35 -1.35 13.97
CA ASN A 411 -18.15 0.08 14.16
C ASN A 411 -17.26 0.35 15.38
N ASN A 412 -16.04 0.81 15.14
CA ASN A 412 -15.11 1.25 16.19
C ASN A 412 -15.07 2.78 16.33
N ASP A 413 -15.92 3.49 15.57
CA ASP A 413 -16.07 4.93 15.68
C ASP A 413 -16.81 5.26 16.98
N VAL A 414 -16.13 5.92 17.90
CA VAL A 414 -16.62 6.26 19.23
C VAL A 414 -16.64 7.78 19.38
N PRO A 415 -17.82 8.41 19.48
CA PRO A 415 -17.89 9.87 19.58
C PRO A 415 -17.06 10.44 20.74
N ASN A 416 -16.32 11.51 20.46
CA ASN A 416 -15.50 12.27 21.41
C ASN A 416 -14.40 11.43 22.09
N ASP A 417 -13.76 10.52 21.35
CA ASP A 417 -12.66 9.70 21.85
C ASP A 417 -11.25 10.24 21.52
N GLY A 418 -11.19 11.36 20.80
CA GLY A 418 -9.94 12.04 20.45
C GLY A 418 -9.34 11.61 19.11
N ILE A 419 -10.01 10.75 18.32
CA ILE A 419 -9.44 10.17 17.09
C ILE A 419 -9.86 10.92 15.81
N SER A 420 -10.90 11.73 15.82
CA SER A 420 -11.38 12.42 14.62
C SER A 420 -10.48 13.58 14.17
N LEU A 421 -10.56 13.91 12.86
CA LEU A 421 -9.87 15.09 12.34
C LEU A 421 -10.27 16.39 13.05
N GLU A 422 -11.55 16.53 13.41
CA GLU A 422 -12.04 17.72 14.14
C GLU A 422 -11.33 17.88 15.48
N GLU A 423 -11.07 16.79 16.20
CA GLU A 423 -10.40 16.80 17.50
C GLU A 423 -8.89 17.03 17.36
N GLU A 424 -8.26 16.42 16.35
CA GLU A 424 -6.81 16.42 16.21
C GLU A 424 -6.26 17.65 15.48
N LYS A 425 -7.01 18.24 14.56
CA LYS A 425 -6.50 19.26 13.63
C LYS A 425 -5.84 20.44 14.33
N ASN A 426 -6.37 20.87 15.46
CA ASN A 426 -5.91 22.05 16.20
C ASN A 426 -5.05 21.68 17.43
N ASP A 427 -4.88 20.41 17.73
CA ASP A 427 -3.95 19.95 18.79
C ASP A 427 -2.54 19.77 18.21
N PRO A 428 -1.55 20.59 18.59
CA PRO A 428 -0.19 20.48 18.08
C PRO A 428 0.50 19.14 18.43
N ASN A 429 0.00 18.42 19.42
CA ASN A 429 0.53 17.13 19.85
C ASN A 429 -0.20 15.93 19.27
N SER A 430 -1.22 16.15 18.46
CA SER A 430 -2.01 15.09 17.84
C SER A 430 -1.20 14.23 16.87
N LEU A 431 -1.71 13.04 16.59
CA LEU A 431 -1.09 12.14 15.63
C LEU A 431 -1.14 12.72 14.21
N TRP A 432 -2.25 13.38 13.82
CA TRP A 432 -2.37 14.04 12.53
C TRP A 432 -1.30 15.12 12.31
N ASN A 433 -1.06 15.98 13.30
CA ASN A 433 0.00 16.99 13.22
C ASN A 433 1.40 16.34 13.21
N TYR A 434 1.59 15.25 13.94
CA TYR A 434 2.84 14.49 13.88
C TYR A 434 3.10 13.91 12.47
N TYR A 435 2.08 13.35 11.80
CA TYR A 435 2.20 12.91 10.40
C TYR A 435 2.60 14.04 9.47
N ARG A 436 1.98 15.20 9.59
CA ARG A 436 2.33 16.40 8.80
C ARG A 436 3.78 16.82 8.99
N GLU A 437 4.25 16.84 10.24
CA GLU A 437 5.65 17.17 10.55
C GLU A 437 6.61 16.15 9.94
N MET A 438 6.34 14.87 10.06
CA MET A 438 7.19 13.82 9.51
C MET A 438 7.19 13.82 7.97
N ILE A 439 6.07 14.10 7.34
CA ILE A 439 5.96 14.29 5.89
C ILE A 439 6.78 15.52 5.47
N ALA A 440 6.64 16.65 6.16
CA ALA A 440 7.41 17.86 5.88
C ALA A 440 8.92 17.63 6.06
N LEU A 441 9.33 16.93 7.12
CA LEU A 441 10.71 16.52 7.35
C LEU A 441 11.27 15.71 6.19
N ARG A 442 10.54 14.66 5.74
CA ARG A 442 10.93 13.85 4.59
C ARG A 442 11.07 14.71 3.33
N LYS A 443 10.07 15.53 3.01
CA LYS A 443 10.03 16.38 1.81
C LYS A 443 11.13 17.44 1.78
N SER A 444 11.53 17.94 2.94
CA SER A 444 12.60 18.96 3.05
C SER A 444 14.01 18.40 2.85
N ASN A 445 14.18 17.08 2.88
CA ASN A 445 15.51 16.46 2.82
C ASN A 445 15.61 15.41 1.70
N PRO A 446 16.35 15.69 0.60
CA PRO A 446 16.51 14.76 -0.53
C PRO A 446 17.08 13.40 -0.16
N VAL A 447 17.84 13.31 0.94
CA VAL A 447 18.40 12.05 1.43
C VAL A 447 17.30 11.16 1.99
N LEU A 448 16.33 11.74 2.72
CA LEU A 448 15.18 10.99 3.24
C LEU A 448 14.22 10.55 2.14
N ILE A 449 14.13 11.31 1.04
CA ILE A 449 13.27 10.97 -0.11
C ILE A 449 13.82 9.75 -0.86
N ASN A 450 15.06 9.82 -1.35
CA ASN A 450 15.61 8.84 -2.29
C ASN A 450 17.08 8.46 -2.02
N GLY A 451 17.58 8.67 -0.80
CA GLY A 451 18.87 8.17 -0.37
C GLY A 451 18.86 6.65 -0.21
N ALA A 452 20.04 6.05 -0.28
CA ALA A 452 20.25 4.65 0.05
C ALA A 452 20.08 4.41 1.56
N TYR A 453 19.90 3.16 1.93
CA TYR A 453 19.70 2.71 3.31
C TYR A 453 20.90 1.86 3.76
N LYS A 454 21.28 1.99 5.03
CA LYS A 454 22.24 1.13 5.70
C LYS A 454 21.92 1.05 7.20
N THR A 455 21.78 -0.15 7.74
CA THR A 455 21.71 -0.34 9.21
C THR A 455 23.02 0.11 9.85
N LEU A 456 22.93 0.81 10.98
CA LEU A 456 24.08 1.18 11.82
C LEU A 456 24.07 0.34 13.10
N ASN A 457 25.22 -0.26 13.41
CA ASN A 457 25.40 -0.98 14.67
C ASN A 457 25.35 -0.01 15.86
N ASN A 458 24.83 -0.46 16.97
CA ASN A 458 24.88 0.24 18.25
C ASN A 458 24.88 -0.76 19.40
N ASN A 459 25.31 -0.31 20.59
CA ASN A 459 25.46 -1.14 21.79
C ASN A 459 24.15 -1.39 22.57
N ASN A 460 23.00 -0.87 22.11
CA ASN A 460 21.73 -0.97 22.84
C ASN A 460 20.71 -1.82 22.08
N ASN A 461 20.19 -2.86 22.73
CA ASN A 461 19.22 -3.80 22.12
C ASN A 461 17.81 -3.22 21.95
N GLN A 462 17.53 -2.05 22.50
CA GLN A 462 16.25 -1.36 22.39
C GLN A 462 16.28 -0.19 21.41
N VAL A 463 17.44 0.12 20.82
CA VAL A 463 17.59 1.22 19.86
C VAL A 463 17.88 0.65 18.47
N PHE A 464 17.01 0.94 17.53
CA PHE A 464 17.23 0.67 16.12
C PHE A 464 17.80 1.92 15.45
N SER A 465 18.94 1.80 14.76
CA SER A 465 19.62 2.91 14.10
C SER A 465 19.99 2.59 12.66
N PHE A 466 19.82 3.58 11.79
CA PHE A 466 20.15 3.45 10.37
C PHE A 466 20.62 4.76 9.77
N LEU A 467 21.37 4.64 8.69
CA LEU A 467 21.85 5.71 7.85
C LEU A 467 21.00 5.79 6.57
N ARG A 468 20.61 6.99 6.23
CA ARG A 468 20.18 7.34 4.87
C ARG A 468 21.28 8.18 4.25
N TYR A 469 21.69 7.88 3.03
CA TYR A 469 22.78 8.60 2.39
C TYR A 469 22.58 8.76 0.89
N LYS A 470 23.05 9.88 0.36
CA LYS A 470 23.03 10.20 -1.05
C LYS A 470 24.13 11.20 -1.35
N ASP A 471 25.01 10.86 -2.29
CA ASP A 471 26.19 11.66 -2.60
C ASP A 471 27.00 11.93 -1.32
N ASP A 472 27.33 13.17 -1.02
CA ASP A 472 28.04 13.61 0.19
C ASP A 472 27.11 13.86 1.41
N LYS A 473 25.80 13.72 1.24
CA LYS A 473 24.83 14.00 2.28
C LYS A 473 24.40 12.74 3.00
N GLN A 474 24.27 12.86 4.32
CA GLN A 474 23.96 11.75 5.20
C GLN A 474 23.00 12.18 6.30
N VAL A 475 22.07 11.28 6.64
CA VAL A 475 21.12 11.44 7.73
C VAL A 475 21.10 10.18 8.57
N VAL A 476 21.46 10.30 9.85
CA VAL A 476 21.28 9.23 10.83
C VAL A 476 19.90 9.34 11.44
N VAL A 477 19.23 8.21 11.52
CA VAL A 477 17.96 8.05 12.23
C VAL A 477 18.16 7.00 13.32
N ALA A 478 17.75 7.31 14.53
CA ALA A 478 17.70 6.34 15.62
C ALA A 478 16.35 6.41 16.32
N VAL A 479 15.80 5.24 16.63
CA VAL A 479 14.50 5.09 17.29
C VAL A 479 14.62 4.19 18.49
N ASN A 480 14.06 4.62 19.60
CA ASN A 480 13.94 3.82 20.81
C ASN A 480 12.67 2.97 20.75
N LEU A 481 12.81 1.66 20.77
CA LEU A 481 11.70 0.69 20.65
C LEU A 481 11.10 0.32 22.01
N SER A 482 11.52 0.98 23.11
CA SER A 482 11.12 0.64 24.48
C SER A 482 10.37 1.79 25.18
N ASP A 483 9.67 1.43 26.23
CA ASP A 483 8.90 2.32 27.12
C ASP A 483 9.76 3.09 28.15
N LYS A 484 11.09 3.01 28.04
CA LYS A 484 12.05 3.71 28.91
C LYS A 484 13.02 4.53 28.08
N ALA A 485 13.55 5.60 28.66
CA ALA A 485 14.65 6.33 28.02
C ALA A 485 15.86 5.41 27.81
N GLN A 486 16.53 5.55 26.67
CA GLN A 486 17.67 4.73 26.27
C GLN A 486 18.83 5.60 25.81
N GLU A 487 20.03 5.25 26.25
CA GLU A 487 21.27 5.75 25.67
C GLU A 487 21.82 4.70 24.71
N ALA A 488 22.31 5.14 23.56
CA ALA A 488 22.95 4.25 22.59
C ALA A 488 24.20 4.91 22.00
N VAL A 489 25.24 4.11 21.86
CA VAL A 489 26.47 4.46 21.14
C VAL A 489 26.39 3.81 19.77
N ILE A 490 26.19 4.62 18.74
CA ILE A 490 26.02 4.20 17.35
C ILE A 490 27.38 4.24 16.67
N GLU A 491 27.79 3.13 16.05
CA GLU A 491 29.04 3.03 15.30
C GLU A 491 28.97 3.83 13.99
N THR A 492 29.90 4.75 13.81
CA THR A 492 30.00 5.61 12.62
C THR A 492 31.35 5.45 11.91
N LYS A 493 32.02 4.30 12.06
CA LYS A 493 33.32 4.00 11.43
C LYS A 493 33.34 4.35 9.95
N ASN A 494 34.41 5.01 9.50
CA ASN A 494 34.61 5.52 8.14
C ASN A 494 33.66 6.66 7.72
N ILE A 495 33.09 7.33 8.68
CA ILE A 495 32.24 8.47 8.46
C ILE A 495 32.86 9.61 9.26
N SER A 496 33.62 10.53 8.62
CA SER A 496 34.16 11.74 9.26
C SER A 496 33.09 12.80 9.33
N TYR A 497 32.65 13.19 10.55
CA TYR A 497 31.51 14.09 10.69
C TYR A 497 31.70 15.26 11.64
N ASN A 498 30.93 16.30 11.30
CA ASN A 498 30.29 17.18 12.27
C ASN A 498 28.77 17.08 12.09
N CYS A 499 28.01 17.00 13.19
CA CYS A 499 26.56 17.17 13.12
C CYS A 499 26.27 18.60 12.69
N THR A 500 25.70 18.74 11.52
CA THR A 500 25.39 20.06 11.01
C THR A 500 24.02 20.52 11.45
N ARG A 501 23.09 19.57 11.69
CA ARG A 501 21.71 19.93 12.00
C ARG A 501 20.97 18.81 12.72
N ILE A 502 20.29 19.14 13.82
CA ILE A 502 19.25 18.29 14.41
C ILE A 502 17.98 18.53 13.60
N LEU A 503 17.52 17.50 12.91
CA LEU A 503 16.29 17.57 12.10
C LEU A 503 15.06 17.24 12.95
N ARG A 504 15.21 16.34 13.93
CA ARG A 504 14.20 15.99 14.94
C ARG A 504 14.87 15.47 16.22
N GLY A 505 14.21 15.71 17.33
CA GLY A 505 14.70 15.38 18.67
C GLY A 505 15.31 16.61 19.37
N SER A 506 15.24 16.64 20.68
CA SER A 506 15.68 17.79 21.49
C SER A 506 17.12 17.68 21.99
N ILE A 507 17.75 16.52 21.86
CA ILE A 507 19.05 16.24 22.47
C ILE A 507 20.13 16.26 21.39
N LYS A 508 21.14 17.15 21.61
CA LYS A 508 22.34 17.19 20.76
C LYS A 508 23.14 15.91 20.99
N PRO A 509 23.44 15.17 19.91
CA PRO A 509 24.27 13.98 20.04
C PRO A 509 25.70 14.34 20.39
N ILE A 510 26.39 13.44 21.10
CA ILE A 510 27.81 13.56 21.39
C ILE A 510 28.59 12.78 20.34
N PHE A 511 29.51 13.46 19.66
CA PHE A 511 30.39 12.85 18.67
C PHE A 511 31.73 12.49 19.30
N ASP A 512 32.14 11.26 19.04
CA ASP A 512 33.51 10.79 19.22
C ASP A 512 33.97 10.22 17.88
N GLN A 513 35.29 10.16 17.62
CA GLN A 513 35.90 9.93 16.29
C GLN A 513 35.15 8.92 15.38
N ASP A 514 34.66 7.79 15.93
CA ASP A 514 34.00 6.71 15.21
C ASP A 514 32.62 6.37 15.78
N SER A 515 32.05 7.23 16.61
CA SER A 515 30.78 6.94 17.26
C SER A 515 29.92 8.18 17.50
N LEU A 516 28.63 7.93 17.62
CA LEU A 516 27.59 8.91 17.92
C LEU A 516 26.79 8.43 19.13
N THR A 517 26.95 9.09 20.28
CA THR A 517 26.15 8.82 21.47
C THR A 517 24.86 9.62 21.44
N VAL A 518 23.73 8.94 21.56
CA VAL A 518 22.39 9.52 21.55
C VAL A 518 21.59 9.10 22.78
N ASN A 519 20.80 10.03 23.31
CA ASN A 519 19.83 9.78 24.37
C ASN A 519 18.42 9.96 23.79
N LEU A 520 17.59 8.92 23.85
CA LEU A 520 16.24 8.91 23.29
C LEU A 520 15.22 8.66 24.41
N PRO A 521 14.18 9.49 24.55
CA PRO A 521 13.09 9.20 25.47
C PRO A 521 12.36 7.91 25.08
N ALA A 522 11.44 7.43 25.91
CA ALA A 522 10.59 6.29 25.60
C ALA A 522 9.94 6.48 24.23
N TYR A 523 10.04 5.47 23.35
CA TYR A 523 9.57 5.49 21.96
C TYR A 523 10.04 6.70 21.14
N GLY A 524 11.13 7.35 21.55
CA GLY A 524 11.67 8.58 20.96
C GLY A 524 12.32 8.34 19.60
N VAL A 525 12.28 9.38 18.78
CA VAL A 525 12.86 9.41 17.43
C VAL A 525 13.86 10.56 17.34
N GLY A 526 15.10 10.25 16.96
CA GLY A 526 16.14 11.23 16.67
C GLY A 526 16.54 11.17 15.19
N VAL A 527 16.71 12.34 14.57
CA VAL A 527 17.13 12.49 13.17
C VAL A 527 18.19 13.58 13.07
N TRP A 528 19.36 13.22 12.57
CA TRP A 528 20.51 14.13 12.50
C TRP A 528 21.10 14.14 11.09
N GLU A 529 21.26 15.32 10.55
CA GLU A 529 21.99 15.53 9.30
C GLU A 529 23.48 15.65 9.61
N LEU A 530 24.28 14.90 8.87
CA LEU A 530 25.73 14.86 9.00
C LEU A 530 26.37 15.41 7.73
N LYS A 531 27.44 16.19 7.90
CA LYS A 531 28.26 16.68 6.78
C LYS A 531 29.63 16.01 6.84
N THR A 532 30.07 15.48 5.73
CA THR A 532 31.44 14.97 5.57
C THR A 532 32.42 16.12 5.77
N ILE A 533 33.41 15.93 6.62
CA ILE A 533 34.56 16.84 6.68
C ILE A 533 35.52 16.39 5.59
N ASN A 534 35.70 17.19 4.55
CA ASN A 534 36.86 17.04 3.70
C ASN A 534 38.07 17.42 4.55
N ILE A 535 38.80 16.42 5.00
CA ILE A 535 40.16 16.66 5.48
C ILE A 535 40.97 16.86 4.20
N ASP A 536 41.20 18.13 3.85
CA ASP A 536 42.23 18.45 2.87
C ASP A 536 43.56 17.92 3.40
N LEU A 537 44.03 16.78 2.86
CA LEU A 537 45.35 16.21 3.13
C LEU A 537 46.39 16.94 2.28
#